data_000d72b10040d3bf860b069273cb72d4
#
_entry.id   000d72b10040d3bf860b069273cb72d4
#
_cell.length_a   1.000
_cell.length_b   1.000
_cell.length_c   1.000
_cell.angle_alpha   90.00
_cell.angle_beta   90.00
_cell.angle_gamma   90.00
#
_symmetry.space_group_name_H-M   'P 1'
#
loop_
_entity.id
_entity.type
_entity.pdbx_description
1 polymer ?
#
loop_
_entity_poly.entity_id
_entity_poly.type
_entity_poly.pdbx_seq_one_letter_code
_entity_poly.pdbx_strand_id
1 'polypeptide(L)'
;VLFRSRLVQISPTLFGCVYKIGDAYRRLPWRSPVYFVNAQMVPVMDKYLKENKYDAILMPHLFPAEMVTQMKAKGINLPPTIFVATDYVCTPFTEETNCDAYVIPSRHVRYDFLRRGIPEEKIKSLGIPVRKEFAKKVSKEEARKELGLEEDTFYLLVSAGSMGAGGIVKTIKLLYRWCKKQNKKLEKKRKNENENQRQTKLIIICGNNKVLYETLQKIVGDDDCVILTGFTKQMALYLKASDVCITKPGGLSSTEAAVANIPFIHAMAIPGCETRNLEFFESCGMSIGVKKTKGQLIRAVNRIQGKELCETMKLAQRKFVRPDSGMAICRLTEKMVRDRQNVNL
;
A
#
# COMPACT_ATOMS: atom_id res chain seq x y z
N VAL A 1 -0.18 -3.67 -17.51
CA VAL A 1 -1.04 -3.49 -16.31
C VAL A 1 -2.16 -4.52 -16.31
N LEU A 2 -2.97 -4.64 -17.38
CA LEU A 2 -4.10 -5.58 -17.48
C LEU A 2 -3.71 -7.06 -17.30
N PHE A 3 -2.57 -7.49 -17.87
CA PHE A 3 -2.08 -8.86 -17.73
C PHE A 3 -1.74 -9.20 -16.27
N ARG A 4 -1.03 -8.31 -15.56
CA ARG A 4 -0.66 -8.48 -14.15
C ARG A 4 -1.92 -8.57 -13.26
N SER A 5 -2.90 -7.68 -13.47
CA SER A 5 -4.12 -7.67 -12.66
C SER A 5 -4.95 -8.95 -12.87
N ARG A 6 -5.07 -9.42 -14.11
CA ARG A 6 -5.76 -10.70 -14.43
C ARG A 6 -5.03 -11.91 -13.83
N LEU A 7 -3.70 -11.98 -13.94
CA LEU A 7 -2.93 -13.08 -13.39
C LEU A 7 -3.07 -13.19 -11.86
N VAL A 8 -3.00 -12.06 -11.16
CA VAL A 8 -3.19 -11.99 -9.70
C VAL A 8 -4.62 -12.39 -9.29
N GLN A 9 -5.63 -12.00 -10.07
CA GLN A 9 -7.02 -12.37 -9.80
C GLN A 9 -7.28 -13.87 -10.03
N ILE A 10 -6.71 -14.46 -11.08
CA ILE A 10 -6.91 -15.86 -11.44
C ILE A 10 -6.14 -16.80 -10.49
N SER A 11 -4.87 -16.51 -10.23
CA SER A 11 -4.03 -17.36 -9.37
C SER A 11 -2.92 -16.55 -8.65
N PRO A 12 -3.18 -16.11 -7.40
CA PRO A 12 -2.15 -15.46 -6.58
C PRO A 12 -0.90 -16.33 -6.38
N THR A 13 -1.07 -17.66 -6.36
CA THR A 13 0.03 -18.62 -6.21
C THR A 13 0.95 -18.61 -7.43
N LEU A 14 0.36 -18.59 -8.64
CA LEU A 14 1.13 -18.51 -9.88
C LEU A 14 1.91 -17.20 -9.97
N PHE A 15 1.29 -16.08 -9.56
CA PHE A 15 2.00 -14.80 -9.46
C PHE A 15 3.19 -14.88 -8.50
N GLY A 16 3.02 -15.54 -7.35
CA GLY A 16 4.12 -15.80 -6.40
C GLY A 16 5.25 -16.64 -6.98
N CYS A 17 4.94 -17.62 -7.83
CA CYS A 17 5.96 -18.40 -8.56
C CYS A 17 6.71 -17.52 -9.56
N VAL A 18 6.02 -16.71 -10.36
CA VAL A 18 6.63 -15.77 -11.30
C VAL A 18 7.54 -14.78 -10.58
N TYR A 19 7.11 -14.28 -9.42
CA TYR A 19 7.95 -13.39 -8.61
C TYR A 19 9.22 -14.07 -8.11
N LYS A 20 9.12 -15.32 -7.61
CA LYS A 20 10.28 -16.11 -7.17
C LYS A 20 11.23 -16.44 -8.33
N ILE A 21 10.70 -16.74 -9.51
CA ILE A 21 11.51 -16.94 -10.73
C ILE A 21 12.24 -15.64 -11.06
N GLY A 22 11.58 -14.49 -11.02
CA GLY A 22 12.22 -13.18 -11.20
C GLY A 22 13.32 -12.91 -10.17
N ASP A 23 13.06 -13.25 -8.90
CA ASP A 23 14.04 -13.07 -7.81
C ASP A 23 15.23 -14.05 -7.92
N ALA A 24 15.04 -15.23 -8.53
CA ALA A 24 16.11 -16.14 -8.87
C ALA A 24 16.88 -15.68 -10.13
N TYR A 25 16.15 -15.26 -11.18
CA TYR A 25 16.71 -14.81 -12.44
C TYR A 25 17.64 -13.61 -12.27
N ARG A 26 17.31 -12.64 -11.39
CA ARG A 26 18.14 -11.46 -11.11
C ARG A 26 19.54 -11.77 -10.55
N ARG A 27 19.82 -13.04 -10.18
CA ARG A 27 21.16 -13.49 -9.76
C ARG A 27 22.05 -13.87 -10.95
N LEU A 28 21.45 -13.98 -12.13
CA LEU A 28 22.17 -14.27 -13.36
C LEU A 28 22.82 -13.00 -13.91
N PRO A 29 23.94 -13.10 -14.64
CA PRO A 29 24.64 -11.94 -15.20
C PRO A 29 23.95 -11.34 -16.42
N TRP A 30 22.77 -11.81 -16.77
CA TRP A 30 22.03 -11.40 -17.98
C TRP A 30 20.92 -10.40 -17.64
N ARG A 31 20.66 -9.49 -18.59
CA ARG A 31 19.50 -8.61 -18.52
C ARG A 31 18.20 -9.43 -18.54
N SER A 32 17.21 -8.96 -17.78
CA SER A 32 15.92 -9.66 -17.69
C SER A 32 15.15 -9.65 -19.02
N PRO A 33 14.28 -10.66 -19.25
CA PRO A 33 13.35 -10.59 -20.38
C PRO A 33 12.47 -9.33 -20.34
N VAL A 34 12.17 -8.80 -19.18
CA VAL A 34 11.39 -7.56 -18.98
C VAL A 34 12.12 -6.36 -19.58
N TYR A 35 13.45 -6.29 -19.45
CA TYR A 35 14.28 -5.27 -20.07
C TYR A 35 14.12 -5.25 -21.59
N PHE A 36 14.17 -6.41 -22.25
CA PHE A 36 14.05 -6.51 -23.70
C PHE A 36 12.62 -6.23 -24.20
N VAL A 37 11.59 -6.68 -23.48
CA VAL A 37 10.19 -6.38 -23.83
C VAL A 37 9.94 -4.88 -23.75
N ASN A 38 10.45 -4.18 -22.76
CA ASN A 38 10.30 -2.74 -22.63
C ASN A 38 11.08 -1.96 -23.70
N ALA A 39 12.14 -2.57 -24.30
CA ALA A 39 12.87 -1.97 -25.43
C ALA A 39 11.98 -1.63 -26.62
N GLN A 40 10.96 -2.43 -26.87
CA GLN A 40 10.02 -2.24 -27.97
C GLN A 40 9.19 -0.95 -27.84
N MET A 41 9.01 -0.46 -26.60
CA MET A 41 8.25 0.76 -26.31
C MET A 41 9.11 2.04 -26.35
N VAL A 42 10.44 1.89 -26.44
CA VAL A 42 11.37 3.05 -26.49
C VAL A 42 11.06 4.03 -27.62
N PRO A 43 10.81 3.60 -28.88
CA PRO A 43 10.51 4.55 -29.97
C PRO A 43 9.22 5.36 -29.69
N VAL A 44 8.22 4.73 -29.07
CA VAL A 44 6.95 5.40 -28.71
C VAL A 44 7.19 6.45 -27.64
N MET A 45 7.97 6.11 -26.61
CA MET A 45 8.31 7.02 -25.53
C MET A 45 9.21 8.18 -26.02
N ASP A 46 10.17 7.90 -26.89
CA ASP A 46 11.05 8.92 -27.48
C ASP A 46 10.25 9.93 -28.30
N LYS A 47 9.37 9.44 -29.19
CA LYS A 47 8.46 10.30 -29.96
C LYS A 47 7.62 11.19 -29.05
N TYR A 48 6.99 10.59 -28.01
CA TYR A 48 6.15 11.32 -27.05
C TYR A 48 6.93 12.42 -26.32
N LEU A 49 8.16 12.14 -25.87
CA LEU A 49 9.00 13.11 -25.15
C LEU A 49 9.54 14.21 -26.07
N LYS A 50 9.71 13.97 -27.39
CA LYS A 50 10.09 14.99 -28.37
C LYS A 50 8.92 15.92 -28.69
N GLU A 51 7.71 15.39 -28.75
CA GLU A 51 6.50 16.16 -29.01
C GLU A 51 6.06 17.01 -27.82
N ASN A 52 6.45 16.57 -26.61
CA ASN A 52 6.07 17.21 -25.34
C ASN A 52 7.31 17.54 -24.52
N LYS A 53 7.50 18.81 -24.22
CA LYS A 53 8.65 19.25 -23.39
C LYS A 53 8.35 19.06 -21.91
N TYR A 54 9.19 18.30 -21.24
CA TYR A 54 9.11 18.06 -19.79
C TYR A 54 10.45 18.39 -19.13
N ASP A 55 10.38 18.98 -17.91
CA ASP A 55 11.57 19.33 -17.13
C ASP A 55 12.11 18.15 -16.30
N ALA A 56 11.27 17.16 -16.00
CA ALA A 56 11.65 15.95 -15.28
C ALA A 56 10.74 14.76 -15.60
N ILE A 57 11.22 13.54 -15.38
CA ILE A 57 10.46 12.29 -15.54
C ILE A 57 10.44 11.54 -14.19
N LEU A 58 9.25 11.44 -13.59
CA LEU A 58 9.01 10.67 -12.36
C LEU A 58 8.32 9.35 -12.69
N MET A 59 8.88 8.25 -12.19
CA MET A 59 8.45 6.90 -12.57
C MET A 59 8.15 6.05 -11.34
N PRO A 60 6.87 5.84 -10.99
CA PRO A 60 6.48 4.99 -9.85
C PRO A 60 6.40 3.51 -10.23
N HIS A 61 6.93 3.11 -11.39
CA HIS A 61 6.92 1.75 -11.89
C HIS A 61 8.19 1.41 -12.65
N LEU A 62 8.59 0.13 -12.59
CA LEU A 62 9.82 -0.38 -13.19
C LEU A 62 9.85 -0.19 -14.73
N PHE A 63 8.75 -0.45 -15.43
CA PHE A 63 8.74 -0.47 -16.90
C PHE A 63 9.18 0.87 -17.54
N PRO A 64 8.64 2.03 -17.16
CA PRO A 64 9.15 3.29 -17.69
C PRO A 64 10.60 3.57 -17.25
N ALA A 65 11.04 3.11 -16.09
CA ALA A 65 12.43 3.26 -15.66
C ALA A 65 13.40 2.44 -16.54
N GLU A 66 13.00 1.26 -16.98
CA GLU A 66 13.77 0.47 -17.95
C GLU A 66 13.78 1.10 -19.33
N MET A 67 12.65 1.65 -19.81
CA MET A 67 12.60 2.39 -21.08
C MET A 67 13.57 3.57 -21.07
N VAL A 68 13.52 4.40 -20.03
CA VAL A 68 14.44 5.54 -19.82
C VAL A 68 15.89 5.08 -19.79
N THR A 69 16.17 3.95 -19.11
CA THR A 69 17.52 3.38 -19.06
C THR A 69 18.04 3.01 -20.43
N GLN A 70 17.20 2.42 -21.28
CA GLN A 70 17.56 2.08 -22.65
C GLN A 70 17.71 3.31 -23.54
N MET A 71 16.89 4.33 -23.33
CA MET A 71 17.02 5.61 -24.04
C MET A 71 18.37 6.27 -23.73
N LYS A 72 18.78 6.28 -22.43
CA LYS A 72 20.11 6.76 -22.03
C LYS A 72 21.24 5.93 -22.65
N ALA A 73 21.11 4.61 -22.70
CA ALA A 73 22.09 3.74 -23.32
C ALA A 73 22.25 3.99 -24.85
N LYS A 74 21.21 4.51 -25.50
CA LYS A 74 21.24 4.96 -26.90
C LYS A 74 21.74 6.40 -27.09
N GLY A 75 22.19 7.07 -26.04
CA GLY A 75 22.66 8.45 -26.09
C GLY A 75 21.54 9.51 -26.20
N ILE A 76 20.28 9.13 -25.99
CA ILE A 76 19.16 10.07 -26.00
C ILE A 76 19.26 10.98 -24.77
N ASN A 77 19.32 12.29 -25.00
CA ASN A 77 19.34 13.28 -23.93
C ASN A 77 17.96 13.40 -23.29
N LEU A 78 17.86 13.09 -22.00
CA LEU A 78 16.60 13.11 -21.25
C LEU A 78 16.66 14.14 -20.12
N PRO A 79 15.54 14.74 -19.72
CA PRO A 79 15.48 15.51 -18.49
C PRO A 79 15.79 14.62 -17.27
N PRO A 80 16.01 15.20 -16.05
CA PRO A 80 16.25 14.42 -14.85
C PRO A 80 15.22 13.31 -14.65
N THR A 81 15.69 12.12 -14.33
CA THR A 81 14.89 10.89 -14.22
C THR A 81 14.88 10.38 -12.79
N ILE A 82 13.69 10.24 -12.20
CA ILE A 82 13.51 9.86 -10.82
C ILE A 82 12.65 8.60 -10.74
N PHE A 83 13.21 7.50 -10.25
CA PHE A 83 12.45 6.31 -9.90
C PHE A 83 11.86 6.47 -8.49
N VAL A 84 10.56 6.24 -8.32
CA VAL A 84 9.87 6.28 -7.02
C VAL A 84 9.41 4.87 -6.66
N ALA A 85 10.14 4.22 -5.75
CA ALA A 85 9.77 2.90 -5.27
C ALA A 85 8.47 2.95 -4.46
N THR A 86 7.52 2.07 -4.78
CA THR A 86 6.19 2.01 -4.16
C THR A 86 5.99 0.78 -3.28
N ASP A 87 7.05 0.01 -3.03
CA ASP A 87 7.08 -1.13 -2.11
C ASP A 87 8.27 -1.00 -1.15
N TYR A 88 8.14 -1.55 0.07
CA TYR A 88 9.19 -1.53 1.11
C TYR A 88 10.25 -2.61 0.88
N VAL A 89 10.61 -2.79 -0.37
CA VAL A 89 11.65 -3.71 -0.86
C VAL A 89 12.17 -3.22 -2.21
N CYS A 90 13.42 -3.51 -2.51
CA CYS A 90 13.95 -3.35 -3.87
C CYS A 90 13.36 -4.46 -4.75
N THR A 91 12.38 -4.10 -5.58
CA THR A 91 11.70 -5.06 -6.48
C THR A 91 12.68 -5.65 -7.48
N PRO A 92 12.49 -6.91 -7.93
CA PRO A 92 13.34 -7.52 -8.95
C PRO A 92 13.49 -6.62 -10.19
N PHE A 93 14.72 -6.56 -10.71
CA PHE A 93 15.12 -5.79 -11.91
C PHE A 93 15.22 -4.27 -11.72
N THR A 94 14.96 -3.72 -10.51
CA THR A 94 15.26 -2.32 -10.22
C THR A 94 16.74 -2.01 -10.44
N GLU A 95 17.62 -2.96 -10.17
CA GLU A 95 19.08 -2.88 -10.37
C GLU A 95 19.50 -2.78 -11.84
N GLU A 96 18.61 -3.13 -12.79
CA GLU A 96 18.88 -3.00 -14.22
C GLU A 96 18.67 -1.57 -14.73
N THR A 97 18.03 -0.72 -13.92
CA THR A 97 17.71 0.64 -14.29
C THR A 97 18.86 1.62 -14.02
N ASN A 98 18.90 2.73 -14.78
CA ASN A 98 19.85 3.83 -14.58
C ASN A 98 19.12 5.17 -14.51
N CYS A 99 18.45 5.40 -13.40
CA CYS A 99 17.85 6.70 -13.09
C CYS A 99 18.85 7.63 -12.40
N ASP A 100 18.59 8.93 -12.44
CA ASP A 100 19.44 9.93 -11.80
C ASP A 100 19.21 9.96 -10.28
N ALA A 101 17.99 9.61 -9.83
CA ALA A 101 17.69 9.40 -8.43
C ALA A 101 16.70 8.23 -8.23
N TYR A 102 16.83 7.58 -7.07
CA TYR A 102 15.93 6.52 -6.59
C TYR A 102 15.32 6.94 -5.26
N VAL A 103 14.06 7.31 -5.29
CA VAL A 103 13.31 7.59 -4.06
C VAL A 103 12.85 6.28 -3.47
N ILE A 104 13.24 6.03 -2.23
CA ILE A 104 12.90 4.80 -1.49
C ILE A 104 11.98 5.08 -0.31
N PRO A 105 11.16 4.09 0.11
CA PRO A 105 10.10 4.28 1.12
C PRO A 105 10.63 4.67 2.51
N SER A 106 11.79 4.17 2.89
CA SER A 106 12.36 4.37 4.22
C SER A 106 13.88 4.14 4.20
N ARG A 107 14.61 4.85 5.07
CA ARG A 107 16.05 4.60 5.28
C ARG A 107 16.34 3.15 5.71
N HIS A 108 15.38 2.48 6.32
CA HIS A 108 15.56 1.12 6.83
C HIS A 108 15.58 0.05 5.73
N VAL A 109 15.09 0.38 4.52
CA VAL A 109 15.20 -0.49 3.35
C VAL A 109 16.37 -0.10 2.43
N ARG A 110 17.16 0.96 2.78
CA ARG A 110 18.29 1.45 1.98
C ARG A 110 19.29 0.34 1.64
N TYR A 111 19.62 -0.50 2.63
CA TYR A 111 20.56 -1.59 2.42
C TYR A 111 20.09 -2.59 1.35
N ASP A 112 18.78 -2.79 1.21
CA ASP A 112 18.23 -3.67 0.18
C ASP A 112 18.50 -3.14 -1.25
N PHE A 113 18.54 -1.83 -1.43
CA PHE A 113 18.90 -1.17 -2.70
C PHE A 113 20.41 -1.18 -2.92
N LEU A 114 21.20 -0.85 -1.90
CA LEU A 114 22.68 -0.84 -1.98
C LEU A 114 23.25 -2.20 -2.37
N ARG A 115 22.85 -3.26 -1.69
CA ARG A 115 23.33 -4.64 -1.97
C ARG A 115 22.98 -5.15 -3.36
N ARG A 116 22.08 -4.45 -4.06
CA ARG A 116 21.67 -4.74 -5.44
C ARG A 116 22.37 -3.82 -6.45
N GLY A 117 23.33 -3.04 -6.00
CA GLY A 117 24.17 -2.22 -6.86
C GLY A 117 23.57 -0.86 -7.24
N ILE A 118 22.49 -0.42 -6.59
CA ILE A 118 22.04 0.97 -6.76
C ILE A 118 23.04 1.90 -6.05
N PRO A 119 23.63 2.88 -6.78
CA PRO A 119 24.64 3.78 -6.20
C PRO A 119 24.08 4.58 -5.02
N GLU A 120 24.88 4.69 -3.96
CA GLU A 120 24.44 5.29 -2.70
C GLU A 120 24.01 6.75 -2.84
N GLU A 121 24.74 7.52 -3.62
CA GLU A 121 24.48 8.94 -3.88
C GLU A 121 23.16 9.17 -4.62
N LYS A 122 22.68 8.20 -5.37
CA LYS A 122 21.40 8.26 -6.08
C LYS A 122 20.20 7.88 -5.19
N ILE A 123 20.41 7.23 -4.04
CA ILE A 123 19.33 6.79 -3.14
C ILE A 123 18.86 7.93 -2.26
N LYS A 124 17.56 8.25 -2.32
CA LYS A 124 16.89 9.30 -1.54
C LYS A 124 15.77 8.69 -0.70
N SER A 125 15.93 8.64 0.61
CA SER A 125 14.94 8.06 1.55
C SER A 125 13.84 9.07 1.88
N LEU A 126 12.94 9.33 0.91
CA LEU A 126 11.90 10.36 1.02
C LEU A 126 10.51 9.81 1.33
N GLY A 127 10.31 8.50 1.30
CA GLY A 127 9.01 7.89 1.57
C GLY A 127 8.19 7.64 0.31
N ILE A 128 7.04 6.97 0.47
CA ILE A 128 6.04 6.78 -0.58
C ILE A 128 5.06 7.96 -0.53
N PRO A 129 4.82 8.67 -1.65
CA PRO A 129 3.90 9.78 -1.66
C PRO A 129 2.45 9.30 -1.50
N VAL A 130 1.72 9.95 -0.62
CA VAL A 130 0.28 9.73 -0.41
C VAL A 130 -0.47 11.04 -0.62
N ARG A 131 -1.77 10.95 -0.91
CA ARG A 131 -2.61 12.14 -1.03
C ARG A 131 -2.65 12.91 0.30
N LYS A 132 -2.71 14.24 0.23
CA LYS A 132 -2.68 15.13 1.40
C LYS A 132 -3.80 14.87 2.42
N GLU A 133 -4.93 14.31 1.96
CA GLU A 133 -6.09 14.00 2.81
C GLU A 133 -5.75 12.97 3.90
N PHE A 134 -4.82 12.03 3.63
CA PHE A 134 -4.37 11.06 4.63
C PHE A 134 -3.56 11.72 5.75
N ALA A 135 -2.76 12.73 5.42
CA ALA A 135 -1.94 13.49 6.39
C ALA A 135 -2.70 14.59 7.11
N LYS A 136 -3.88 15.01 6.61
CA LYS A 136 -4.68 16.08 7.22
C LYS A 136 -5.08 15.67 8.65
N LYS A 137 -4.91 16.56 9.60
CA LYS A 137 -5.38 16.36 10.98
C LYS A 137 -6.91 16.49 11.01
N VAL A 138 -7.58 15.39 11.25
CA VAL A 138 -9.04 15.30 11.47
C VAL A 138 -9.21 14.35 12.64
N SER A 139 -10.00 14.76 13.65
CA SER A 139 -10.30 13.90 14.79
C SER A 139 -11.20 12.70 14.37
N LYS A 140 -11.26 11.70 15.22
CA LYS A 140 -12.14 10.54 14.97
C LYS A 140 -13.60 10.95 14.99
N GLU A 141 -13.97 11.81 15.88
CA GLU A 141 -15.32 12.36 16.08
C GLU A 141 -15.76 13.15 14.86
N GLU A 142 -14.90 14.07 14.36
CA GLU A 142 -15.14 14.84 13.14
C GLU A 142 -15.32 13.93 11.93
N ALA A 143 -14.43 12.93 11.77
CA ALA A 143 -14.51 11.98 10.67
C ALA A 143 -15.78 11.11 10.73
N ARG A 144 -16.21 10.69 11.92
CA ARG A 144 -17.47 9.97 12.14
C ARG A 144 -18.69 10.81 11.81
N LYS A 145 -18.71 12.05 12.28
CA LYS A 145 -19.79 13.00 11.98
C LYS A 145 -19.94 13.22 10.48
N GLU A 146 -18.83 13.44 9.76
CA GLU A 146 -18.84 13.67 8.31
C GLU A 146 -19.33 12.43 7.52
N LEU A 147 -19.06 11.22 8.04
CA LEU A 147 -19.50 9.96 7.43
C LEU A 147 -20.88 9.48 7.93
N GLY A 148 -21.52 10.19 8.85
CA GLY A 148 -22.78 9.77 9.47
C GLY A 148 -22.65 8.50 10.31
N LEU A 149 -21.47 8.28 10.94
CA LEU A 149 -21.19 7.13 11.79
C LEU A 149 -21.47 7.43 13.25
N GLU A 150 -21.90 6.41 14.00
CA GLU A 150 -22.18 6.50 15.43
C GLU A 150 -20.88 6.72 16.23
N GLU A 151 -20.95 7.59 17.24
CA GLU A 151 -19.78 7.94 18.05
C GLU A 151 -19.34 6.78 18.96
N ASP A 152 -20.28 6.12 19.60
CA ASP A 152 -20.02 5.06 20.59
C ASP A 152 -20.03 3.63 19.98
N THR A 153 -19.42 3.50 18.82
CA THR A 153 -19.31 2.21 18.11
C THR A 153 -17.84 1.90 17.80
N PHE A 154 -17.45 0.62 17.95
CA PHE A 154 -16.13 0.12 17.52
C PHE A 154 -16.19 -0.24 16.04
N TYR A 155 -15.49 0.52 15.21
CA TYR A 155 -15.46 0.30 13.78
C TYR A 155 -14.19 -0.44 13.34
N LEU A 156 -14.39 -1.63 12.76
CA LEU A 156 -13.35 -2.41 12.10
C LEU A 156 -13.45 -2.21 10.58
N LEU A 157 -12.53 -1.42 10.02
CA LEU A 157 -12.45 -1.16 8.59
C LEU A 157 -11.75 -2.32 7.87
N VAL A 158 -12.35 -2.82 6.80
CA VAL A 158 -11.73 -3.81 5.91
C VAL A 158 -11.59 -3.22 4.52
N SER A 159 -10.36 -3.00 4.08
CA SER A 159 -10.06 -2.53 2.73
C SER A 159 -9.62 -3.70 1.86
N ALA A 160 -10.42 -4.00 0.83
CA ALA A 160 -10.14 -5.08 -0.12
C ALA A 160 -8.99 -4.76 -1.10
N GLY A 161 -8.57 -3.49 -1.16
CA GLY A 161 -7.71 -2.99 -2.22
C GLY A 161 -8.40 -3.00 -3.59
N SER A 162 -7.77 -2.42 -4.60
CA SER A 162 -8.37 -2.25 -5.93
C SER A 162 -8.68 -3.56 -6.67
N MET A 163 -8.00 -4.65 -6.34
CA MET A 163 -8.14 -5.93 -7.07
C MET A 163 -8.98 -6.98 -6.34
N GLY A 164 -9.26 -6.84 -5.05
CA GLY A 164 -10.08 -7.79 -4.29
C GLY A 164 -9.57 -9.24 -4.26
N ALA A 165 -8.30 -9.49 -4.57
CA ALA A 165 -7.69 -10.82 -4.60
C ALA A 165 -7.23 -11.28 -3.18
N GLY A 166 -6.87 -12.55 -3.02
CA GLY A 166 -6.21 -13.04 -1.80
C GLY A 166 -7.15 -13.56 -0.71
N GLY A 167 -8.33 -14.09 -1.06
CA GLY A 167 -9.21 -14.73 -0.08
C GLY A 167 -10.05 -13.75 0.75
N ILE A 168 -10.26 -12.55 0.24
CA ILE A 168 -11.00 -11.47 0.91
C ILE A 168 -12.40 -11.88 1.38
N VAL A 169 -13.15 -12.63 0.57
CA VAL A 169 -14.50 -13.11 0.94
C VAL A 169 -14.46 -14.01 2.17
N LYS A 170 -13.46 -14.91 2.25
CA LYS A 170 -13.28 -15.79 3.42
C LYS A 170 -12.92 -14.98 4.68
N THR A 171 -12.08 -13.98 4.51
CA THR A 171 -11.68 -13.05 5.57
C THR A 171 -12.89 -12.28 6.11
N ILE A 172 -13.69 -11.69 5.22
CA ILE A 172 -14.90 -10.94 5.60
C ILE A 172 -15.93 -11.84 6.28
N LYS A 173 -16.20 -13.05 5.74
CA LYS A 173 -17.10 -14.01 6.40
C LYS A 173 -16.66 -14.34 7.84
N LEU A 174 -15.35 -14.46 8.07
CA LEU A 174 -14.80 -14.73 9.40
C LEU A 174 -14.99 -13.54 10.35
N LEU A 175 -14.69 -12.33 9.87
CA LEU A 175 -14.87 -11.09 10.63
C LEU A 175 -16.34 -10.79 10.93
N TYR A 176 -17.22 -11.02 9.97
CA TYR A 176 -18.66 -10.85 10.14
C TYR A 176 -19.20 -11.77 11.24
N ARG A 177 -18.82 -13.06 11.23
CA ARG A 177 -19.21 -14.00 12.32
C ARG A 177 -18.63 -13.57 13.66
N TRP A 178 -17.41 -13.07 13.67
CA TRP A 178 -16.79 -12.55 14.87
C TRP A 178 -17.55 -11.33 15.40
N CYS A 179 -17.90 -10.36 14.55
CA CYS A 179 -18.67 -9.17 14.88
C CYS A 179 -20.02 -9.55 15.51
N LYS A 180 -20.79 -10.40 14.87
CA LYS A 180 -22.09 -10.91 15.38
C LYS A 180 -21.92 -11.56 16.76
N LYS A 181 -20.85 -12.33 16.94
CA LYS A 181 -20.57 -12.98 18.24
C LYS A 181 -20.23 -11.94 19.33
N GLN A 182 -19.49 -10.87 19.01
CA GLN A 182 -19.20 -9.80 19.98
C GLN A 182 -20.49 -9.08 20.38
N ASN A 183 -21.30 -8.66 19.40
CA ASN A 183 -22.56 -7.96 19.67
C ASN A 183 -23.52 -8.81 20.49
N LYS A 184 -23.67 -10.10 20.18
CA LYS A 184 -24.50 -11.03 20.98
C LYS A 184 -24.00 -11.19 22.42
N LYS A 185 -22.68 -11.16 22.65
CA LYS A 185 -22.11 -11.17 24.01
C LYS A 185 -22.42 -9.86 24.74
N LEU A 186 -22.32 -8.73 24.06
CA LEU A 186 -22.64 -7.42 24.58
C LEU A 186 -24.10 -7.32 25.01
N GLU A 187 -25.04 -7.78 24.19
CA GLU A 187 -26.47 -7.81 24.51
C GLU A 187 -26.77 -8.63 25.78
N LYS A 188 -26.10 -9.78 25.92
CA LYS A 188 -26.22 -10.61 27.12
C LYS A 188 -25.68 -9.92 28.38
N LYS A 189 -24.54 -9.22 28.26
CA LYS A 189 -23.94 -8.49 29.39
C LYS A 189 -24.77 -7.26 29.79
N ARG A 190 -25.27 -6.48 28.81
CA ARG A 190 -26.17 -5.33 29.07
C ARG A 190 -27.45 -5.71 29.82
N LYS A 191 -27.91 -6.96 29.70
CA LYS A 191 -29.05 -7.46 30.45
C LYS A 191 -28.71 -7.76 31.92
N ASN A 192 -27.43 -8.01 32.23
CA ASN A 192 -26.99 -8.47 33.54
C ASN A 192 -26.18 -7.44 34.34
N GLU A 193 -25.52 -6.49 33.64
CA GLU A 193 -24.60 -5.49 34.20
C GLU A 193 -24.67 -4.19 33.40
N ASN A 194 -24.60 -3.04 34.08
CA ASN A 194 -24.52 -1.71 33.46
C ASN A 194 -23.11 -1.44 32.85
N GLU A 195 -22.61 -2.29 31.98
CA GLU A 195 -21.30 -2.12 31.35
C GLU A 195 -21.40 -1.32 30.03
N ASN A 196 -20.68 -0.21 29.96
CA ASN A 196 -20.51 0.64 28.77
C ASN A 196 -19.59 -0.03 27.73
N GLN A 197 -19.95 -1.21 27.22
CA GLN A 197 -19.22 -1.81 26.10
C GLN A 197 -19.83 -1.35 24.77
N ARG A 198 -18.94 -0.97 23.82
CA ARG A 198 -19.34 -0.46 22.51
C ARG A 198 -19.80 -1.58 21.59
N GLN A 199 -20.85 -1.31 20.80
CA GLN A 199 -21.23 -2.16 19.69
C GLN A 199 -20.10 -2.23 18.66
N THR A 200 -19.96 -3.35 17.97
CA THR A 200 -18.96 -3.53 16.91
C THR A 200 -19.63 -3.49 15.55
N LYS A 201 -19.11 -2.71 14.64
CA LYS A 201 -19.54 -2.69 13.22
C LYS A 201 -18.37 -2.88 12.28
N LEU A 202 -18.62 -3.53 11.14
CA LEU A 202 -17.67 -3.68 10.05
C LEU A 202 -17.93 -2.63 8.98
N ILE A 203 -16.88 -1.92 8.57
CA ILE A 203 -16.90 -1.10 7.36
C ILE A 203 -16.12 -1.86 6.31
N ILE A 204 -16.75 -2.19 5.18
CA ILE A 204 -16.13 -2.96 4.11
C ILE A 204 -16.08 -2.11 2.84
N ILE A 205 -14.87 -1.80 2.36
CA ILE A 205 -14.66 -1.02 1.15
C ILE A 205 -14.16 -1.94 0.03
N CYS A 206 -15.00 -2.15 -0.99
CA CYS A 206 -14.74 -3.04 -2.12
C CYS A 206 -13.96 -2.37 -3.27
N GLY A 207 -13.85 -1.03 -3.26
CA GLY A 207 -13.24 -0.28 -4.35
C GLY A 207 -14.02 -0.48 -5.66
N ASN A 208 -13.30 -0.61 -6.77
CA ASN A 208 -13.90 -0.79 -8.11
C ASN A 208 -14.35 -2.24 -8.40
N ASN A 209 -14.25 -3.15 -7.43
CA ASN A 209 -14.60 -4.56 -7.64
C ASN A 209 -16.10 -4.80 -7.42
N LYS A 210 -16.90 -4.60 -8.47
CA LYS A 210 -18.36 -4.81 -8.45
C LYS A 210 -18.74 -6.25 -8.09
N VAL A 211 -18.03 -7.24 -8.63
CA VAL A 211 -18.28 -8.66 -8.35
C VAL A 211 -18.10 -8.98 -6.87
N LEU A 212 -17.07 -8.41 -6.24
CA LEU A 212 -16.85 -8.54 -4.80
C LEU A 212 -18.00 -7.89 -4.01
N TYR A 213 -18.40 -6.68 -4.39
CA TYR A 213 -19.51 -5.96 -3.75
C TYR A 213 -20.81 -6.80 -3.78
N GLU A 214 -21.23 -7.26 -4.96
CA GLU A 214 -22.43 -8.08 -5.13
C GLU A 214 -22.35 -9.41 -4.36
N THR A 215 -21.17 -10.04 -4.36
CA THR A 215 -20.94 -11.27 -3.60
C THR A 215 -21.09 -11.04 -2.09
N LEU A 216 -20.58 -9.93 -1.59
CA LEU A 216 -20.65 -9.58 -0.17
C LEU A 216 -22.06 -9.14 0.21
N GLN A 217 -22.77 -8.39 -0.65
CA GLN A 217 -24.16 -8.01 -0.43
C GLN A 217 -25.06 -9.24 -0.21
N LYS A 218 -24.85 -10.30 -1.00
CA LYS A 218 -25.56 -11.58 -0.81
C LYS A 218 -25.24 -12.29 0.51
N ILE A 219 -24.06 -12.02 1.10
CA ILE A 219 -23.60 -12.67 2.34
C ILE A 219 -24.04 -11.92 3.57
N VAL A 220 -23.95 -10.59 3.56
CA VAL A 220 -24.22 -9.74 4.72
C VAL A 220 -25.64 -9.15 4.69
N GLY A 221 -26.26 -9.04 3.51
CA GLY A 221 -27.58 -8.43 3.35
C GLY A 221 -27.61 -7.00 3.86
N ASP A 222 -28.72 -6.65 4.49
CA ASP A 222 -28.94 -5.34 5.13
C ASP A 222 -28.72 -5.41 6.65
N ASP A 223 -27.71 -6.19 7.08
CA ASP A 223 -27.39 -6.35 8.50
C ASP A 223 -26.73 -5.07 9.06
N ASP A 224 -27.34 -4.49 10.07
CA ASP A 224 -26.92 -3.23 10.72
C ASP A 224 -25.48 -3.24 11.25
N CYS A 225 -24.89 -4.41 11.47
CA CYS A 225 -23.49 -4.51 11.89
C CYS A 225 -22.48 -4.36 10.75
N VAL A 226 -22.92 -4.14 9.48
CA VAL A 226 -22.06 -4.03 8.31
C VAL A 226 -22.41 -2.80 7.47
N ILE A 227 -21.41 -1.97 7.22
CA ILE A 227 -21.47 -0.89 6.24
C ILE A 227 -20.68 -1.35 5.02
N LEU A 228 -21.38 -1.73 3.95
CA LEU A 228 -20.78 -2.20 2.70
C LEU A 228 -20.74 -1.07 1.67
N THR A 229 -19.54 -0.77 1.17
CA THR A 229 -19.34 0.33 0.21
C THR A 229 -18.49 -0.13 -0.98
N GLY A 230 -18.78 0.40 -2.17
CA GLY A 230 -17.99 0.22 -3.38
C GLY A 230 -16.76 1.11 -3.40
N PHE A 231 -16.57 1.85 -4.51
CA PHE A 231 -15.53 2.85 -4.63
C PHE A 231 -15.87 4.10 -3.80
N THR A 232 -14.91 4.60 -3.05
CA THR A 232 -15.05 5.86 -2.31
C THR A 232 -13.84 6.77 -2.54
N LYS A 233 -14.06 8.07 -2.61
CA LYS A 233 -13.02 9.11 -2.55
C LYS A 233 -12.66 9.47 -1.12
N GLN A 234 -13.44 9.04 -0.13
CA GLN A 234 -13.33 9.40 1.30
C GLN A 234 -12.52 8.38 2.11
N MET A 235 -11.64 7.57 1.47
CA MET A 235 -10.86 6.53 2.15
C MET A 235 -10.08 7.08 3.36
N ALA A 236 -9.56 8.30 3.27
CA ALA A 236 -8.85 8.96 4.37
C ALA A 236 -9.76 9.20 5.58
N LEU A 237 -11.02 9.58 5.37
CA LEU A 237 -12.01 9.75 6.44
C LEU A 237 -12.39 8.41 7.07
N TYR A 238 -12.63 7.38 6.26
CA TYR A 238 -12.91 6.03 6.78
C TYR A 238 -11.78 5.49 7.65
N LEU A 239 -10.51 5.72 7.26
CA LEU A 239 -9.36 5.34 8.11
C LEU A 239 -9.36 6.10 9.44
N LYS A 240 -9.65 7.41 9.43
CA LYS A 240 -9.66 8.24 10.66
C LYS A 240 -10.86 7.96 11.56
N ALA A 241 -12.02 7.65 10.99
CA ALA A 241 -13.24 7.31 11.72
C ALA A 241 -13.19 5.94 12.40
N SER A 242 -12.37 5.02 11.86
CA SER A 242 -12.30 3.64 12.34
C SER A 242 -11.32 3.46 13.51
N ASP A 243 -11.51 2.41 14.28
CA ASP A 243 -10.63 2.07 15.40
C ASP A 243 -9.46 1.19 14.96
N VAL A 244 -9.71 0.29 14.00
CA VAL A 244 -8.73 -0.64 13.43
C VAL A 244 -8.97 -0.80 11.95
N CYS A 245 -7.90 -0.91 11.16
CA CYS A 245 -7.98 -1.26 9.75
C CYS A 245 -7.42 -2.65 9.49
N ILE A 246 -8.08 -3.42 8.64
CA ILE A 246 -7.54 -4.66 8.07
C ILE A 246 -7.35 -4.44 6.57
N THR A 247 -6.13 -4.58 6.12
CA THR A 247 -5.78 -4.33 4.71
C THR A 247 -4.74 -5.32 4.20
N LYS A 248 -4.58 -5.36 2.90
CA LYS A 248 -3.43 -6.04 2.29
C LYS A 248 -2.15 -5.26 2.53
N PRO A 249 -1.00 -5.94 2.61
CA PRO A 249 0.30 -5.27 2.77
C PRO A 249 0.83 -4.71 1.44
N GLY A 250 0.00 -4.00 0.69
CA GLY A 250 0.42 -3.23 -0.48
C GLY A 250 1.14 -1.95 -0.04
N GLY A 251 2.23 -1.57 -0.71
CA GLY A 251 3.05 -0.43 -0.28
C GLY A 251 2.26 0.86 -0.12
N LEU A 252 1.37 1.20 -1.08
CA LEU A 252 0.54 2.40 -1.01
C LEU A 252 -0.49 2.33 0.13
N SER A 253 -1.31 1.26 0.19
CA SER A 253 -2.36 1.15 1.21
C SER A 253 -1.81 1.10 2.63
N SER A 254 -0.66 0.44 2.82
CA SER A 254 0.03 0.39 4.11
C SER A 254 0.57 1.76 4.52
N THR A 255 1.12 2.52 3.55
CA THR A 255 1.60 3.89 3.78
C THR A 255 0.44 4.83 4.10
N GLU A 256 -0.68 4.74 3.38
CA GLU A 256 -1.90 5.52 3.62
C GLU A 256 -2.44 5.28 5.03
N ALA A 257 -2.54 4.01 5.46
CA ALA A 257 -2.97 3.66 6.80
C ALA A 257 -2.01 4.17 7.88
N ALA A 258 -0.70 4.03 7.68
CA ALA A 258 0.31 4.53 8.61
C ALA A 258 0.35 6.06 8.70
N VAL A 259 0.16 6.78 7.59
CA VAL A 259 0.07 8.24 7.56
C VAL A 259 -1.22 8.72 8.24
N ALA A 260 -2.34 8.02 8.04
CA ALA A 260 -3.59 8.27 8.76
C ALA A 260 -3.48 7.93 10.27
N ASN A 261 -2.39 7.27 10.66
CA ASN A 261 -2.04 6.90 12.03
C ASN A 261 -3.10 6.03 12.73
N ILE A 262 -3.67 5.08 11.99
CA ILE A 262 -4.61 4.09 12.51
C ILE A 262 -3.89 2.78 12.84
N PRO A 263 -4.22 2.09 13.96
CA PRO A 263 -3.77 0.72 14.17
C PRO A 263 -4.29 -0.21 13.08
N PHE A 264 -3.44 -1.08 12.51
CA PHE A 264 -3.88 -1.96 11.44
C PHE A 264 -3.26 -3.34 11.43
N ILE A 265 -3.97 -4.25 10.79
CA ILE A 265 -3.60 -5.64 10.59
C ILE A 265 -3.35 -5.87 9.11
N HIS A 266 -2.20 -6.37 8.77
CA HIS A 266 -1.91 -6.88 7.44
C HIS A 266 -2.42 -8.32 7.30
N ALA A 267 -3.32 -8.53 6.37
CA ALA A 267 -3.86 -9.85 6.02
C ALA A 267 -3.93 -10.02 4.51
N MET A 268 -4.16 -11.24 4.03
CA MET A 268 -4.40 -11.53 2.61
C MET A 268 -3.22 -11.13 1.69
N ALA A 269 -1.99 -11.27 2.18
CA ALA A 269 -0.79 -10.98 1.40
C ALA A 269 -0.72 -11.85 0.14
N ILE A 270 -0.41 -11.21 -0.98
CA ILE A 270 -0.04 -11.91 -2.21
C ILE A 270 1.47 -12.20 -2.13
N PRO A 271 1.91 -13.45 -2.42
CA PRO A 271 3.33 -13.77 -2.40
C PRO A 271 4.16 -12.84 -3.29
N GLY A 272 5.31 -12.39 -2.80
CA GLY A 272 6.19 -11.43 -3.48
C GLY A 272 6.38 -10.15 -2.68
N CYS A 273 6.20 -8.98 -3.31
CA CYS A 273 6.39 -7.68 -2.66
C CYS A 273 5.51 -7.52 -1.42
N GLU A 274 4.24 -7.96 -1.47
CA GLU A 274 3.33 -7.80 -0.33
C GLU A 274 3.80 -8.59 0.90
N THR A 275 4.41 -9.77 0.72
CA THR A 275 5.00 -10.51 1.85
C THR A 275 6.15 -9.72 2.48
N ARG A 276 7.00 -9.10 1.67
CA ARG A 276 8.12 -8.28 2.16
C ARG A 276 7.63 -7.00 2.84
N ASN A 277 6.61 -6.36 2.29
CA ASN A 277 5.97 -5.20 2.93
C ASN A 277 5.41 -5.58 4.31
N LEU A 278 4.69 -6.72 4.41
CA LEU A 278 4.19 -7.23 5.69
C LEU A 278 5.32 -7.42 6.70
N GLU A 279 6.40 -8.10 6.30
CA GLU A 279 7.57 -8.36 7.15
C GLU A 279 8.21 -7.05 7.63
N PHE A 280 8.35 -6.05 6.76
CA PHE A 280 8.86 -4.74 7.11
C PHE A 280 7.98 -4.03 8.14
N PHE A 281 6.69 -3.93 7.90
CA PHE A 281 5.77 -3.25 8.81
C PHE A 281 5.67 -3.96 10.16
N GLU A 282 5.66 -5.28 10.18
CA GLU A 282 5.63 -6.10 11.39
C GLU A 282 6.93 -5.94 12.20
N SER A 283 8.10 -6.01 11.56
CA SER A 283 9.40 -5.85 12.21
C SER A 283 9.62 -4.46 12.80
N CYS A 284 9.01 -3.43 12.19
CA CYS A 284 9.04 -2.06 12.70
C CYS A 284 7.95 -1.77 13.75
N GLY A 285 7.10 -2.74 14.10
CA GLY A 285 6.01 -2.56 15.06
C GLY A 285 4.85 -1.70 14.56
N MET A 286 4.74 -1.47 13.24
CA MET A 286 3.72 -0.62 12.63
C MET A 286 2.41 -1.33 12.33
N SER A 287 2.39 -2.67 12.32
CA SER A 287 1.21 -3.48 12.06
C SER A 287 1.32 -4.86 12.72
N ILE A 288 0.22 -5.59 12.77
CA ILE A 288 0.21 -7.02 13.07
C ILE A 288 0.11 -7.79 11.76
N GLY A 289 1.08 -8.67 11.48
CA GLY A 289 1.06 -9.54 10.29
C GLY A 289 0.24 -10.81 10.52
N VAL A 290 -0.65 -11.15 9.58
CA VAL A 290 -1.41 -12.40 9.55
C VAL A 290 -1.02 -13.20 8.32
N LYS A 291 -0.25 -14.26 8.56
CA LYS A 291 0.28 -15.15 7.50
C LYS A 291 -0.67 -16.33 7.21
N LYS A 292 -1.41 -16.82 8.23
CA LYS A 292 -2.39 -17.92 8.14
C LYS A 292 -3.76 -17.47 8.66
N THR A 293 -4.78 -17.53 7.83
CA THR A 293 -5.99 -16.71 7.95
C THR A 293 -6.87 -16.95 9.18
N LYS A 294 -7.23 -18.19 9.52
CA LYS A 294 -8.35 -18.38 10.48
C LYS A 294 -8.04 -17.96 11.92
N GLY A 295 -7.18 -18.69 12.60
CA GLY A 295 -6.96 -18.45 14.04
C GLY A 295 -6.10 -17.22 14.32
N GLN A 296 -5.16 -16.89 13.42
CA GLN A 296 -4.28 -15.72 13.58
C GLN A 296 -5.04 -14.41 13.43
N LEU A 297 -5.98 -14.31 12.47
CA LEU A 297 -6.73 -13.06 12.23
C LEU A 297 -7.58 -12.69 13.45
N ILE A 298 -8.34 -13.62 14.01
CA ILE A 298 -9.18 -13.34 15.17
C ILE A 298 -8.33 -13.01 16.41
N ARG A 299 -7.20 -13.72 16.60
CA ARG A 299 -6.26 -13.36 17.68
C ARG A 299 -5.69 -11.96 17.48
N ALA A 300 -5.32 -11.59 16.25
CA ALA A 300 -4.83 -10.25 15.92
C ALA A 300 -5.88 -9.17 16.19
N VAL A 301 -7.14 -9.39 15.77
CA VAL A 301 -8.26 -8.47 16.03
C VAL A 301 -8.54 -8.31 17.52
N ASN A 302 -8.49 -9.39 18.31
CA ASN A 302 -8.67 -9.29 19.76
C ASN A 302 -7.48 -8.57 20.43
N ARG A 303 -6.26 -8.85 19.99
CA ARG A 303 -5.03 -8.25 20.55
C ARG A 303 -4.93 -6.74 20.27
N ILE A 304 -5.32 -6.32 19.05
CA ILE A 304 -5.20 -4.91 18.62
C ILE A 304 -6.22 -3.99 19.32
N GLN A 305 -7.18 -4.51 20.07
CA GLN A 305 -8.08 -3.70 20.89
C GLN A 305 -7.40 -3.15 22.16
N GLY A 306 -6.23 -3.67 22.53
CA GLY A 306 -5.45 -3.19 23.67
C GLY A 306 -4.89 -1.78 23.41
N LYS A 307 -5.21 -0.83 24.29
CA LYS A 307 -4.83 0.58 24.18
C LYS A 307 -3.32 0.78 24.06
N GLU A 308 -2.54 0.09 24.87
CA GLU A 308 -1.07 0.20 24.87
C GLU A 308 -0.45 -0.24 23.54
N LEU A 309 -0.91 -1.36 22.98
CA LEU A 309 -0.45 -1.83 21.67
C LEU A 309 -0.80 -0.85 20.56
N CYS A 310 -2.01 -0.28 20.58
CA CYS A 310 -2.43 0.72 19.62
C CYS A 310 -1.53 1.96 19.66
N GLU A 311 -1.25 2.49 20.82
CA GLU A 311 -0.40 3.69 20.95
C GLU A 311 1.05 3.39 20.54
N THR A 312 1.61 2.25 20.94
CA THR A 312 2.94 1.82 20.49
C THR A 312 3.02 1.72 18.98
N MET A 313 2.01 1.12 18.35
CA MET A 313 1.92 1.00 16.89
C MET A 313 1.83 2.36 16.21
N LYS A 314 1.02 3.28 16.71
CA LYS A 314 0.91 4.66 16.18
C LYS A 314 2.22 5.43 16.32
N LEU A 315 2.95 5.26 17.42
CA LEU A 315 4.29 5.85 17.61
C LEU A 315 5.28 5.31 16.57
N ALA A 316 5.28 3.99 16.34
CA ALA A 316 6.11 3.38 15.30
C ALA A 316 5.77 3.92 13.90
N GLN A 317 4.49 4.04 13.56
CA GLN A 317 4.05 4.60 12.27
C GLN A 317 4.58 6.03 12.06
N ARG A 318 4.45 6.90 13.06
CA ARG A 318 5.00 8.27 13.00
C ARG A 318 6.53 8.32 12.87
N LYS A 319 7.23 7.34 13.43
CA LYS A 319 8.69 7.23 13.37
C LYS A 319 9.19 6.78 12.00
N PHE A 320 8.50 5.84 11.35
CA PHE A 320 9.01 5.14 10.18
C PHE A 320 8.42 5.61 8.85
N VAL A 321 7.27 6.31 8.87
CA VAL A 321 6.58 6.77 7.66
C VAL A 321 6.52 8.30 7.60
N ARG A 322 6.77 8.86 6.42
CA ARG A 322 6.77 10.31 6.20
C ARG A 322 5.46 10.79 5.58
N PRO A 323 4.71 11.69 6.24
CA PRO A 323 3.48 12.23 5.69
C PRO A 323 3.71 13.27 4.57
N ASP A 324 4.89 13.89 4.53
CA ASP A 324 5.29 14.95 3.59
C ASP A 324 6.07 14.44 2.37
N SER A 325 6.07 13.13 2.12
CA SER A 325 6.85 12.47 1.05
C SER A 325 6.63 13.11 -0.32
N GLY A 326 5.39 13.44 -0.68
CA GLY A 326 5.07 14.09 -1.95
C GLY A 326 5.80 15.42 -2.12
N MET A 327 5.73 16.30 -1.10
CA MET A 327 6.44 17.59 -1.12
C MET A 327 7.96 17.44 -1.13
N ALA A 328 8.49 16.43 -0.42
CA ALA A 328 9.92 16.16 -0.43
C ALA A 328 10.41 15.70 -1.81
N ILE A 329 9.61 14.89 -2.53
CA ILE A 329 9.90 14.47 -3.90
C ILE A 329 9.83 15.68 -4.86
N CYS A 330 8.84 16.56 -4.74
CA CYS A 330 8.76 17.77 -5.55
C CYS A 330 10.01 18.65 -5.37
N ARG A 331 10.44 18.90 -4.13
CA ARG A 331 11.66 19.67 -3.85
C ARG A 331 12.92 19.02 -4.42
N LEU A 332 13.04 17.69 -4.36
CA LEU A 332 14.13 16.96 -5.01
C LEU A 332 14.09 17.18 -6.53
N THR A 333 12.93 17.06 -7.14
CA THR A 333 12.74 17.23 -8.57
C THR A 333 13.13 18.64 -9.04
N GLU A 334 12.61 19.66 -8.35
CA GLU A 334 12.94 21.08 -8.64
C GLU A 334 14.44 21.36 -8.51
N LYS A 335 15.09 20.79 -7.47
CA LYS A 335 16.53 20.92 -7.30
C LYS A 335 17.27 20.30 -8.48
N MET A 336 16.94 19.07 -8.88
CA MET A 336 17.61 18.37 -9.99
C MET A 336 17.42 19.09 -11.33
N VAL A 337 16.26 19.71 -11.57
CA VAL A 337 16.00 20.53 -12.77
C VAL A 337 16.91 21.76 -12.76
N ARG A 338 16.98 22.51 -11.66
CA ARG A 338 17.85 23.70 -11.52
C ARG A 338 19.34 23.36 -11.67
N ASP A 339 19.79 22.30 -10.99
CA ASP A 339 21.19 21.86 -11.06
C ASP A 339 21.60 21.56 -12.53
N ARG A 340 20.70 20.94 -13.29
CA ARG A 340 20.95 20.65 -14.72
C ARG A 340 20.94 21.89 -15.60
N GLN A 341 20.06 22.85 -15.37
CA GLN A 341 20.03 24.11 -16.10
C GLN A 341 21.35 24.90 -15.90
N ASN A 342 21.87 24.92 -14.65
CA ASN A 342 23.13 25.59 -14.33
C ASN A 342 24.36 24.92 -14.97
N VAL A 343 24.32 23.64 -15.29
CA VAL A 343 25.43 22.93 -15.98
C VAL A 343 25.39 23.18 -17.47
N ASN A 344 24.25 23.58 -18.02
CA ASN A 344 24.08 23.85 -19.45
C ASN A 344 24.26 25.36 -19.82
N LEU A 345 24.52 26.22 -18.81
CA LEU A 345 24.95 27.61 -18.94
C LEU A 345 26.46 27.70 -18.81
#